data_67ad80201d0ec92b1c396bc411c19c9b
#
_entry.id   67ad80201d0ec92b1c396bc411c19c9b
#
_cell.length_a   1.000
_cell.length_b   1.000
_cell.length_c   1.000
_cell.angle_alpha   90.00
_cell.angle_beta   90.00
_cell.angle_gamma   90.00
#
_symmetry.space_group_name_H-M   'P 1'
#
loop_
_entity.id
_entity.type
_entity.pdbx_description
1 polymer ?
#
loop_
_entity_poly.entity_id
_entity_poly.type
_entity_poly.pdbx_seq_one_letter_code
_entity_poly.pdbx_strand_id
1 'polypeptide(L)'
;AAKKQYAFLLGSFNNWVISEDYYMNRTPSGQYYWITLTNLEPNTDYLYQFLIDGTLKIADPFCEQVSDPWNDKDISTTTYPNLPKYPDGKTTGIASVFRTNKEQYTWQVESFAAPKKTDLVIYELHIRDFLGDEYVNTLTDTLNYLQELGINAIELMPIMEFEGNDSWGYNPSFYFAPDKAYGTPTDYKRFIDECHQRGIAVILDIVLNHSFGQSPFVQMYFDANAGDYGQPTADNPWFNQTCPHQ
;
A
#
# COMPACT_ATOMS: atom_id res chain seq x y z
N ALA A 1 -6.19 6.31 16.29
CA ALA A 1 -7.32 5.43 16.70
C ALA A 1 -8.15 6.07 17.83
N ALA A 2 -8.65 7.29 17.59
CA ALA A 2 -9.53 7.96 18.54
C ALA A 2 -10.73 7.06 18.89
N LYS A 3 -11.22 7.16 20.15
CA LYS A 3 -12.36 6.37 20.68
C LYS A 3 -12.12 4.86 20.84
N LYS A 4 -10.91 4.36 20.53
CA LYS A 4 -10.50 2.99 20.88
C LYS A 4 -9.96 2.97 22.31
N GLN A 5 -10.10 1.84 23.00
CA GLN A 5 -9.74 1.76 24.42
C GLN A 5 -8.30 1.31 24.60
N TYR A 6 -7.86 0.28 23.86
CA TYR A 6 -6.51 -0.26 23.91
C TYR A 6 -6.13 -0.94 22.60
N ALA A 7 -4.84 -1.18 22.43
CA ALA A 7 -4.32 -1.92 21.30
C ALA A 7 -3.11 -2.77 21.72
N PHE A 8 -2.98 -3.92 21.07
CA PHE A 8 -1.78 -4.76 21.10
C PHE A 8 -1.13 -4.78 19.72
N LEU A 9 0.18 -4.87 19.69
CA LEU A 9 0.93 -5.14 18.48
C LEU A 9 1.21 -6.65 18.38
N LEU A 10 0.75 -7.28 17.30
CA LEU A 10 1.00 -8.69 17.01
C LEU A 10 1.89 -8.80 15.77
N GLY A 11 2.83 -9.73 15.75
CA GLY A 11 3.69 -9.88 14.58
C GLY A 11 4.65 -11.06 14.68
N SER A 12 5.51 -11.17 13.67
CA SER A 12 6.54 -12.21 13.60
C SER A 12 7.55 -12.13 14.76
N PHE A 13 7.78 -10.94 15.31
CA PHE A 13 8.69 -10.69 16.43
C PHE A 13 8.19 -11.24 17.78
N ASN A 14 6.88 -11.51 17.93
CA ASN A 14 6.28 -12.10 19.13
C ASN A 14 5.49 -13.37 18.83
N ASN A 15 5.75 -14.00 17.68
CA ASN A 15 5.06 -15.19 17.22
C ASN A 15 3.53 -15.06 17.20
N TRP A 16 3.01 -13.84 17.02
CA TRP A 16 1.57 -13.50 16.96
C TRP A 16 0.82 -13.75 18.28
N VAL A 17 1.53 -13.81 19.41
CA VAL A 17 0.97 -14.06 20.73
C VAL A 17 0.68 -12.74 21.42
N ILE A 18 -0.52 -12.64 22.00
CA ILE A 18 -0.89 -11.50 22.86
C ILE A 18 -0.09 -11.60 24.17
N SER A 19 0.65 -10.54 24.49
CA SER A 19 1.33 -10.41 25.80
C SER A 19 1.38 -8.96 26.24
N GLU A 20 1.58 -8.73 27.53
CA GLU A 20 1.68 -7.38 28.13
C GLU A 20 2.86 -6.60 27.56
N ASP A 21 3.94 -7.25 27.17
CA ASP A 21 5.13 -6.63 26.54
C ASP A 21 4.80 -5.92 25.22
N TYR A 22 3.71 -6.31 24.59
CA TYR A 22 3.25 -5.75 23.30
C TYR A 22 1.95 -4.95 23.44
N TYR A 23 1.57 -4.61 24.66
CA TYR A 23 0.49 -3.65 24.93
C TYR A 23 0.96 -2.24 24.57
N MET A 24 0.21 -1.56 23.71
CA MET A 24 0.60 -0.25 23.21
C MET A 24 0.27 0.85 24.23
N ASN A 25 1.22 1.75 24.45
CA ASN A 25 1.01 2.93 25.28
C ASN A 25 0.02 3.88 24.60
N ARG A 26 -0.86 4.50 25.36
CA ARG A 26 -1.81 5.49 24.87
C ARG A 26 -1.34 6.89 25.24
N THR A 27 -1.40 7.83 24.30
CA THR A 27 -1.11 9.23 24.60
C THR A 27 -2.12 9.83 25.57
N PRO A 28 -1.77 10.89 26.33
CA PRO A 28 -2.71 11.56 27.23
C PRO A 28 -3.97 12.09 26.53
N SER A 29 -3.87 12.46 25.26
CA SER A 29 -5.03 12.86 24.44
C SER A 29 -5.96 11.69 24.08
N GLY A 30 -5.49 10.45 24.22
CA GLY A 30 -6.21 9.24 23.86
C GLY A 30 -6.36 9.00 22.34
N GLN A 31 -5.68 9.80 21.52
CA GLN A 31 -5.81 9.72 20.06
C GLN A 31 -4.80 8.78 19.41
N TYR A 32 -3.63 8.60 20.01
CA TYR A 32 -2.53 7.82 19.46
C TYR A 32 -2.14 6.69 20.41
N TYR A 33 -1.72 5.58 19.80
CA TYR A 33 -1.10 4.44 20.47
C TYR A 33 0.31 4.27 19.92
N TRP A 34 1.25 3.89 20.76
CA TRP A 34 2.64 3.70 20.37
C TRP A 34 3.32 2.61 21.20
N ILE A 35 4.30 1.99 20.62
CA ILE A 35 5.17 1.02 21.25
C ILE A 35 6.57 1.12 20.64
N THR A 36 7.59 0.84 21.45
CA THR A 36 8.96 0.74 20.96
C THR A 36 9.35 -0.73 20.90
N LEU A 37 9.69 -1.20 19.73
CA LEU A 37 10.27 -2.53 19.55
C LEU A 37 11.79 -2.43 19.65
N THR A 38 12.39 -3.34 20.41
CA THR A 38 13.85 -3.46 20.57
C THR A 38 14.33 -4.81 20.05
N ASN A 39 15.64 -4.94 19.81
CA ASN A 39 16.28 -6.20 19.41
C ASN A 39 15.74 -6.77 18.09
N LEU A 40 15.37 -5.89 17.16
CA LEU A 40 15.02 -6.30 15.80
C LEU A 40 16.30 -6.46 14.98
N GLU A 41 16.38 -7.56 14.23
CA GLU A 41 17.48 -7.78 13.30
C GLU A 41 17.38 -6.82 12.10
N PRO A 42 18.47 -6.16 11.70
CA PRO A 42 18.48 -5.28 10.54
C PRO A 42 18.24 -6.06 9.24
N ASN A 43 17.69 -5.39 8.24
CA ASN A 43 17.40 -5.94 6.91
C ASN A 43 16.47 -7.17 6.92
N THR A 44 15.67 -7.30 7.98
CA THR A 44 14.69 -8.39 8.15
C THR A 44 13.28 -7.85 7.99
N ASP A 45 12.45 -8.57 7.24
CA ASP A 45 11.04 -8.25 7.09
C ASP A 45 10.26 -8.79 8.28
N TYR A 46 9.56 -7.88 8.95
CA TYR A 46 8.66 -8.19 10.05
C TYR A 46 7.22 -7.95 9.62
N LEU A 47 6.39 -8.97 9.80
CA LEU A 47 4.97 -8.89 9.53
C LEU A 47 4.24 -8.56 10.82
N TYR A 48 3.21 -7.70 10.74
CA TYR A 48 2.48 -7.26 11.92
C TYR A 48 1.05 -6.84 11.65
N GLN A 49 0.26 -6.83 12.70
CA GLN A 49 -1.10 -6.28 12.75
C GLN A 49 -1.35 -5.63 14.10
N PHE A 50 -2.34 -4.75 14.15
CA PHE A 50 -2.89 -4.22 15.40
C PHE A 50 -4.10 -5.04 15.83
N LEU A 51 -4.14 -5.47 17.09
CA LEU A 51 -5.34 -6.00 17.72
C LEU A 51 -5.94 -4.90 18.60
N ILE A 52 -7.06 -4.36 18.17
CA ILE A 52 -7.72 -3.21 18.77
C ILE A 52 -8.94 -3.70 19.58
N ASP A 53 -9.08 -3.24 20.82
CA ASP A 53 -10.18 -3.57 21.73
C ASP A 53 -10.42 -5.09 21.86
N GLY A 54 -9.36 -5.89 21.67
CA GLY A 54 -9.36 -7.34 21.82
C GLY A 54 -10.09 -8.14 20.74
N THR A 55 -10.74 -7.50 19.78
CA THR A 55 -11.56 -8.15 18.75
C THR A 55 -11.20 -7.76 17.34
N LEU A 56 -10.88 -6.50 17.10
CA LEU A 56 -10.58 -6.01 15.76
C LEU A 56 -9.10 -6.16 15.46
N LYS A 57 -8.77 -7.05 14.52
CA LYS A 57 -7.41 -7.26 14.04
C LYS A 57 -7.28 -6.70 12.63
N ILE A 58 -6.42 -5.71 12.45
CA ILE A 58 -6.22 -4.99 11.20
C ILE A 58 -4.73 -4.75 10.91
N ALA A 59 -4.42 -4.60 9.63
CA ALA A 59 -3.13 -4.10 9.18
C ALA A 59 -2.96 -2.60 9.50
N ASP A 60 -1.76 -2.09 9.37
CA ASP A 60 -1.47 -0.66 9.46
C ASP A 60 -1.90 0.05 8.18
N PRO A 61 -2.81 1.03 8.24
CA PRO A 61 -3.22 1.77 7.05
C PRO A 61 -2.12 2.63 6.42
N PHE A 62 -1.01 2.86 7.12
CA PHE A 62 0.13 3.65 6.66
C PHE A 62 1.36 2.81 6.29
N CYS A 63 1.22 1.48 6.24
CA CYS A 63 2.34 0.63 5.83
C CYS A 63 2.69 0.83 4.35
N GLU A 64 3.96 0.62 4.04
CA GLU A 64 4.49 0.70 2.67
C GLU A 64 4.46 -0.65 1.93
N GLN A 65 4.08 -1.71 2.62
CA GLN A 65 3.96 -3.06 2.07
C GLN A 65 3.00 -3.88 2.92
N VAL A 66 2.27 -4.76 2.26
CA VAL A 66 1.38 -5.74 2.90
C VAL A 66 1.75 -7.17 2.52
N SER A 67 1.27 -8.12 3.31
CA SER A 67 1.25 -9.54 2.97
C SER A 67 -0.21 -10.00 2.96
N ASP A 68 -0.66 -10.41 1.79
CA ASP A 68 -2.04 -10.80 1.52
C ASP A 68 -2.16 -12.34 1.50
N PRO A 69 -2.98 -12.94 2.39
CA PRO A 69 -3.14 -14.39 2.46
C PRO A 69 -3.80 -15.01 1.23
N TRP A 70 -4.50 -14.21 0.43
CA TRP A 70 -5.31 -14.72 -0.68
C TRP A 70 -4.60 -14.60 -2.03
N ASN A 71 -3.88 -13.52 -2.26
CA ASN A 71 -3.41 -13.13 -3.59
C ASN A 71 -1.89 -13.17 -3.76
N ASP A 72 -1.08 -13.00 -2.70
CA ASP A 72 0.38 -12.97 -2.79
C ASP A 72 0.99 -14.26 -3.39
N LYS A 73 0.33 -15.40 -3.20
CA LYS A 73 0.76 -16.72 -3.72
C LYS A 73 0.76 -16.78 -5.25
N ASP A 74 0.00 -15.92 -5.90
CA ASP A 74 -0.17 -15.87 -7.35
C ASP A 74 0.81 -14.87 -8.01
N ILE A 75 1.57 -14.11 -7.20
CA ILE A 75 2.60 -13.19 -7.69
C ILE A 75 3.86 -13.96 -8.03
N SER A 76 4.34 -13.78 -9.27
CA SER A 76 5.56 -14.41 -9.76
C SER A 76 6.80 -13.98 -8.98
N THR A 77 7.72 -14.91 -8.73
CA THR A 77 9.05 -14.60 -8.16
C THR A 77 9.90 -13.75 -9.10
N THR A 78 9.57 -13.68 -10.38
CA THR A 78 10.18 -12.73 -11.33
C THR A 78 9.71 -11.31 -11.05
N THR A 79 8.41 -11.14 -10.80
CA THR A 79 7.79 -9.84 -10.52
C THR A 79 8.20 -9.34 -9.13
N TYR A 80 8.13 -10.19 -8.12
CA TYR A 80 8.51 -9.82 -6.76
C TYR A 80 9.44 -10.88 -6.12
N PRO A 81 10.74 -10.77 -6.32
CA PRO A 81 11.72 -11.65 -5.66
C PRO A 81 11.65 -11.51 -4.14
N ASN A 82 11.69 -12.65 -3.43
CA ASN A 82 11.70 -12.69 -1.97
C ASN A 82 10.49 -12.02 -1.30
N LEU A 83 9.32 -12.09 -1.92
CA LEU A 83 8.07 -11.64 -1.29
C LEU A 83 7.92 -12.31 0.08
N PRO A 84 7.70 -11.55 1.18
CA PRO A 84 7.51 -12.13 2.50
C PRO A 84 6.32 -13.09 2.52
N LYS A 85 6.55 -14.31 2.98
CA LYS A 85 5.50 -15.32 3.07
C LYS A 85 4.49 -14.98 4.14
N TYR A 86 3.23 -15.11 3.82
CA TYR A 86 2.15 -14.96 4.78
C TYR A 86 2.29 -15.98 5.93
N PRO A 87 2.07 -15.59 7.20
CA PRO A 87 2.23 -16.46 8.35
C PRO A 87 0.99 -17.34 8.59
N ASP A 88 0.76 -18.29 7.69
CA ASP A 88 -0.37 -19.20 7.74
C ASP A 88 -0.53 -19.89 9.11
N GLY A 89 -1.77 -19.98 9.58
CA GLY A 89 -2.10 -20.58 10.87
C GLY A 89 -1.72 -19.74 12.09
N LYS A 90 -1.05 -18.59 11.92
CA LYS A 90 -0.67 -17.68 13.01
C LYS A 90 -1.60 -16.48 13.13
N THR A 91 -2.09 -16.00 12.01
CA THR A 91 -3.02 -14.88 11.95
C THR A 91 -4.02 -15.04 10.81
N THR A 92 -4.92 -14.07 10.65
CA THR A 92 -5.91 -14.00 9.58
C THR A 92 -6.01 -12.56 9.08
N GLY A 93 -6.44 -12.37 7.82
CA GLY A 93 -6.52 -11.06 7.18
C GLY A 93 -5.15 -10.54 6.73
N ILE A 94 -5.14 -9.42 6.05
CA ILE A 94 -3.91 -8.81 5.53
C ILE A 94 -3.01 -8.36 6.69
N ALA A 95 -1.72 -8.63 6.58
CA ALA A 95 -0.70 -8.18 7.52
C ALA A 95 0.18 -7.09 6.88
N SER A 96 0.57 -6.12 7.66
CA SER A 96 1.57 -5.12 7.26
C SER A 96 2.97 -5.68 7.33
N VAL A 97 3.87 -5.15 6.52
CA VAL A 97 5.29 -5.51 6.51
C VAL A 97 6.13 -4.27 6.75
N PHE A 98 7.13 -4.38 7.62
CA PHE A 98 8.17 -3.37 7.73
C PHE A 98 9.55 -4.01 7.79
N ARG A 99 10.57 -3.25 7.38
CA ARG A 99 11.98 -3.64 7.45
C ARG A 99 12.78 -2.53 8.13
N THR A 100 13.55 -2.89 9.15
CA THR A 100 14.52 -1.99 9.76
C THR A 100 15.77 -1.90 8.88
N ASN A 101 16.45 -0.76 8.93
CA ASN A 101 17.68 -0.53 8.15
C ASN A 101 17.52 -0.82 6.65
N LYS A 102 16.36 -0.45 6.08
CA LYS A 102 16.05 -0.60 4.66
C LYS A 102 17.03 0.23 3.83
N GLU A 103 17.63 -0.41 2.84
CA GLU A 103 18.51 0.28 1.89
C GLU A 103 17.74 1.39 1.16
N GLN A 104 18.37 2.56 1.09
CA GLN A 104 17.78 3.70 0.39
C GLN A 104 18.09 3.59 -1.10
N TYR A 105 17.08 3.84 -1.93
CA TYR A 105 17.29 3.94 -3.37
C TYR A 105 18.14 5.19 -3.69
N THR A 106 19.14 5.03 -4.53
CA THR A 106 19.99 6.13 -5.01
C THR A 106 19.45 6.62 -6.34
N TRP A 107 18.82 7.80 -6.32
CA TRP A 107 18.31 8.44 -7.52
C TRP A 107 19.44 8.87 -8.44
N GLN A 108 19.31 8.59 -9.75
CA GLN A 108 20.24 9.06 -10.77
C GLN A 108 19.90 10.52 -11.18
N VAL A 109 18.63 10.87 -11.10
CA VAL A 109 18.13 12.24 -11.34
C VAL A 109 17.74 12.84 -10.00
N GLU A 110 18.68 13.57 -9.37
CA GLU A 110 18.44 14.21 -8.05
C GLU A 110 17.46 15.38 -8.13
N SER A 111 17.35 16.02 -9.29
CA SER A 111 16.45 17.16 -9.51
C SER A 111 15.82 17.07 -10.88
N PHE A 112 14.53 16.79 -10.91
CA PHE A 112 13.73 16.73 -12.12
C PHE A 112 12.92 18.03 -12.31
N ALA A 113 13.11 18.70 -13.45
CA ALA A 113 12.31 19.85 -13.84
C ALA A 113 11.10 19.38 -14.66
N ALA A 114 9.94 19.27 -14.00
CA ALA A 114 8.71 18.85 -14.66
C ALA A 114 8.32 19.84 -15.80
N PRO A 115 7.77 19.35 -16.92
CA PRO A 115 7.19 20.19 -17.96
C PRO A 115 6.10 21.12 -17.39
N LYS A 116 5.86 22.27 -18.04
CA LYS A 116 4.75 23.12 -17.64
C LYS A 116 3.43 22.39 -17.86
N LYS A 117 2.46 22.60 -16.97
CA LYS A 117 1.14 21.95 -17.06
C LYS A 117 0.43 22.18 -18.39
N THR A 118 0.67 23.35 -19.03
CA THR A 118 0.09 23.70 -20.34
C THR A 118 0.75 23.00 -21.53
N ASP A 119 1.93 22.43 -21.32
CA ASP A 119 2.78 21.84 -22.35
C ASP A 119 2.85 20.30 -22.23
N LEU A 120 2.02 19.72 -21.33
CA LEU A 120 1.98 18.27 -21.13
C LEU A 120 1.36 17.57 -22.33
N VAL A 121 2.05 16.53 -22.79
CA VAL A 121 1.56 15.49 -23.69
C VAL A 121 1.54 14.20 -22.88
N ILE A 122 0.37 13.85 -22.36
CA ILE A 122 0.19 12.78 -21.38
C ILE A 122 -0.17 11.48 -22.10
N TYR A 123 0.47 10.39 -21.73
CA TYR A 123 0.08 9.04 -22.06
C TYR A 123 -0.40 8.33 -20.80
N GLU A 124 -1.71 8.12 -20.69
CA GLU A 124 -2.30 7.31 -19.63
C GLU A 124 -2.15 5.83 -19.97
N LEU A 125 -1.67 5.03 -19.03
CA LEU A 125 -1.52 3.59 -19.20
C LEU A 125 -1.76 2.79 -17.93
N HIS A 126 -2.17 1.55 -18.13
CA HIS A 126 -2.25 0.52 -17.10
C HIS A 126 -1.07 -0.45 -17.26
N ILE A 127 -0.30 -0.69 -16.19
CA ILE A 127 0.94 -1.48 -16.26
C ILE A 127 0.68 -2.87 -16.83
N ARG A 128 -0.34 -3.58 -16.33
CA ARG A 128 -0.72 -4.91 -16.80
C ARG A 128 -1.11 -4.93 -18.28
N ASP A 129 -1.95 -3.98 -18.70
CA ASP A 129 -2.58 -4.04 -20.02
C ASP A 129 -1.68 -3.51 -21.13
N PHE A 130 -0.68 -2.68 -20.80
CA PHE A 130 0.18 -2.05 -21.80
C PHE A 130 1.02 -3.08 -22.59
N LEU A 131 1.59 -4.09 -21.91
CA LEU A 131 2.37 -5.16 -22.55
C LEU A 131 1.82 -6.56 -22.26
N GLY A 132 0.86 -6.68 -21.35
CA GLY A 132 0.21 -7.95 -21.00
C GLY A 132 1.05 -8.88 -20.12
N ASP A 133 2.08 -8.36 -19.44
CA ASP A 133 2.97 -9.15 -18.58
C ASP A 133 2.99 -8.69 -17.11
N GLU A 134 2.19 -7.68 -16.78
CA GLU A 134 1.98 -7.17 -15.42
C GLU A 134 3.25 -6.70 -14.69
N TYR A 135 4.35 -6.40 -15.40
CA TYR A 135 5.62 -6.10 -14.76
C TYR A 135 6.17 -4.71 -15.12
N VAL A 136 6.35 -3.85 -14.11
CA VAL A 136 6.81 -2.47 -14.30
C VAL A 136 8.20 -2.37 -14.93
N ASN A 137 9.06 -3.38 -14.77
CA ASN A 137 10.37 -3.38 -15.41
C ASN A 137 10.27 -3.56 -16.93
N THR A 138 9.35 -4.37 -17.44
CA THR A 138 9.12 -4.49 -18.87
C THR A 138 8.58 -3.18 -19.45
N LEU A 139 7.69 -2.49 -18.71
CA LEU A 139 7.29 -1.14 -19.07
C LEU A 139 8.51 -0.19 -19.12
N THR A 140 9.43 -0.28 -18.17
CA THR A 140 10.66 0.52 -18.14
C THR A 140 11.49 0.30 -19.40
N ASP A 141 11.60 -0.94 -19.87
CA ASP A 141 12.37 -1.28 -21.08
C ASP A 141 11.75 -0.74 -22.36
N THR A 142 10.47 -0.31 -22.34
CA THR A 142 9.76 0.28 -23.49
C THR A 142 9.74 1.81 -23.52
N LEU A 143 10.36 2.48 -22.56
CA LEU A 143 10.36 3.95 -22.45
C LEU A 143 10.90 4.67 -23.67
N ASN A 144 11.81 4.06 -24.45
CA ASN A 144 12.31 4.65 -25.68
C ASN A 144 11.20 4.82 -26.72
N TYR A 145 10.30 3.83 -26.86
CA TYR A 145 9.13 3.94 -27.73
C TYR A 145 8.23 5.12 -27.32
N LEU A 146 7.95 5.26 -26.02
CA LEU A 146 7.12 6.35 -25.51
C LEU A 146 7.79 7.72 -25.71
N GLN A 147 9.12 7.80 -25.54
CA GLN A 147 9.89 9.01 -25.83
C GLN A 147 9.85 9.38 -27.33
N GLU A 148 10.01 8.41 -28.23
CA GLU A 148 9.94 8.61 -29.67
C GLU A 148 8.54 9.03 -30.15
N LEU A 149 7.48 8.63 -29.42
CA LEU A 149 6.11 9.07 -29.64
C LEU A 149 5.93 10.58 -29.31
N GLY A 150 6.87 11.18 -28.60
CA GLY A 150 6.88 12.62 -28.29
C GLY A 150 6.09 12.99 -27.06
N ILE A 151 5.78 12.03 -26.17
CA ILE A 151 5.16 12.31 -24.88
C ILE A 151 6.18 12.90 -23.90
N ASN A 152 5.71 13.67 -22.92
CA ASN A 152 6.53 14.21 -21.84
C ASN A 152 5.95 13.95 -20.44
N ALA A 153 4.86 13.18 -20.38
CA ALA A 153 4.31 12.67 -19.12
C ALA A 153 3.66 11.30 -19.34
N ILE A 154 3.85 10.40 -18.38
CA ILE A 154 3.12 9.14 -18.26
C ILE A 154 2.22 9.25 -17.04
N GLU A 155 0.92 9.02 -17.22
CA GLU A 155 -0.04 8.87 -16.13
C GLU A 155 -0.28 7.39 -15.90
N LEU A 156 0.19 6.90 -14.75
CA LEU A 156 -0.07 5.53 -14.34
C LEU A 156 -1.46 5.44 -13.71
N MET A 157 -2.32 4.59 -14.25
CA MET A 157 -3.54 4.17 -13.56
C MET A 157 -3.16 3.66 -12.16
N PRO A 158 -4.08 3.64 -11.18
CA PRO A 158 -3.74 3.50 -9.77
C PRO A 158 -2.81 2.31 -9.48
N ILE A 159 -1.70 2.59 -8.83
CA ILE A 159 -0.66 1.62 -8.45
C ILE A 159 -0.63 1.29 -6.96
N MET A 160 -1.55 1.84 -6.17
CA MET A 160 -1.66 1.48 -4.76
C MET A 160 -2.30 0.10 -4.60
N GLU A 161 -1.95 -0.63 -3.54
CA GLU A 161 -2.53 -1.93 -3.24
C GLU A 161 -4.05 -1.90 -3.29
N PHE A 162 -4.62 -2.69 -4.16
CA PHE A 162 -6.04 -2.87 -4.37
C PHE A 162 -6.48 -4.30 -4.00
N GLU A 163 -7.76 -4.59 -4.00
CA GLU A 163 -8.27 -5.93 -3.74
C GLU A 163 -8.02 -6.85 -4.94
N GLY A 164 -7.33 -7.97 -4.71
CA GLY A 164 -6.92 -8.93 -5.74
C GLY A 164 -5.63 -8.53 -6.44
N ASN A 165 -5.26 -9.26 -7.51
CA ASN A 165 -4.12 -8.96 -8.37
C ASN A 165 -4.54 -8.52 -9.79
N ASP A 166 -5.83 -8.57 -10.08
CA ASP A 166 -6.39 -8.30 -11.39
C ASP A 166 -7.47 -7.20 -11.31
N SER A 167 -7.03 -5.95 -11.36
CA SER A 167 -7.88 -4.76 -11.30
C SER A 167 -7.24 -3.61 -12.07
N TRP A 168 -8.02 -2.60 -12.39
CA TRP A 168 -7.51 -1.30 -12.84
C TRP A 168 -7.02 -0.40 -11.69
N GLY A 169 -7.10 -0.90 -10.44
CA GLY A 169 -6.63 -0.17 -9.26
C GLY A 169 -7.67 0.78 -8.63
N TYR A 170 -8.88 0.88 -9.19
CA TYR A 170 -9.94 1.76 -8.65
C TYR A 170 -10.72 1.14 -7.48
N ASN A 171 -10.18 0.09 -6.87
CA ASN A 171 -10.68 -0.57 -5.65
C ASN A 171 -9.58 -0.58 -4.56
N PRO A 172 -9.06 0.60 -4.13
CA PRO A 172 -7.90 0.69 -3.27
C PRO A 172 -8.18 0.18 -1.86
N SER A 173 -7.19 -0.48 -1.28
CA SER A 173 -7.20 -0.95 0.11
C SER A 173 -6.09 -0.31 0.95
N PHE A 174 -4.88 -0.10 0.40
CA PHE A 174 -3.74 0.49 1.11
C PHE A 174 -3.10 1.60 0.28
N TYR A 175 -3.34 2.83 0.67
CA TYR A 175 -2.94 4.02 -0.09
C TYR A 175 -1.44 4.31 -0.13
N PHE A 176 -0.67 3.76 0.82
CA PHE A 176 0.77 4.01 0.95
C PHE A 176 1.64 2.85 0.51
N ALA A 177 1.03 1.71 0.16
CA ALA A 177 1.71 0.54 -0.36
C ALA A 177 1.53 0.47 -1.88
N PRO A 178 2.62 0.42 -2.66
CA PRO A 178 2.53 0.09 -4.08
C PRO A 178 2.10 -1.36 -4.27
N ASP A 179 1.30 -1.63 -5.30
CA ASP A 179 0.82 -2.97 -5.58
C ASP A 179 1.97 -3.90 -5.99
N LYS A 180 2.06 -5.03 -5.31
CA LYS A 180 3.12 -6.02 -5.47
C LYS A 180 3.00 -6.81 -6.78
N ALA A 181 1.80 -6.87 -7.35
CA ALA A 181 1.57 -7.58 -8.61
C ALA A 181 2.33 -6.95 -9.79
N TYR A 182 2.71 -5.67 -9.68
CA TYR A 182 3.48 -4.97 -10.72
C TYR A 182 4.98 -4.91 -10.46
N GLY A 183 5.46 -5.22 -9.25
CA GLY A 183 6.89 -5.20 -8.93
C GLY A 183 7.21 -4.70 -7.54
N THR A 184 8.51 -4.58 -7.29
CA THR A 184 9.03 -4.10 -6.01
C THR A 184 9.03 -2.58 -5.92
N PRO A 185 9.08 -1.98 -4.71
CA PRO A 185 9.28 -0.54 -4.55
C PRO A 185 10.53 0.00 -5.26
N THR A 186 11.56 -0.82 -5.41
CA THR A 186 12.80 -0.48 -6.16
C THR A 186 12.52 -0.40 -7.66
N ASP A 187 11.71 -1.31 -8.20
CA ASP A 187 11.33 -1.30 -9.62
C ASP A 187 10.53 -0.07 -9.98
N TYR A 188 9.57 0.33 -9.15
CA TYR A 188 8.83 1.59 -9.35
C TYR A 188 9.74 2.82 -9.31
N LYS A 189 10.70 2.86 -8.37
CA LYS A 189 11.66 3.97 -8.30
C LYS A 189 12.56 4.01 -9.53
N ARG A 190 13.01 2.84 -10.00
CA ARG A 190 13.80 2.72 -11.24
C ARG A 190 12.99 3.24 -12.44
N PHE A 191 11.74 2.84 -12.55
CA PHE A 191 10.85 3.34 -13.61
C PHE A 191 10.75 4.86 -13.60
N ILE A 192 10.50 5.47 -12.44
CA ILE A 192 10.41 6.93 -12.29
C ILE A 192 11.74 7.60 -12.68
N ASP A 193 12.86 7.06 -12.22
CA ASP A 193 14.19 7.59 -12.49
C ASP A 193 14.52 7.53 -13.99
N GLU A 194 14.22 6.43 -14.66
CA GLU A 194 14.37 6.26 -16.10
C GLU A 194 13.44 7.18 -16.91
N CYS A 195 12.23 7.44 -16.44
CA CYS A 195 11.35 8.46 -17.02
C CYS A 195 11.98 9.86 -16.91
N HIS A 196 12.46 10.22 -15.73
CA HIS A 196 13.08 11.53 -15.46
C HIS A 196 14.34 11.75 -16.29
N GLN A 197 15.18 10.71 -16.51
CA GLN A 197 16.35 10.79 -17.39
C GLN A 197 15.96 11.13 -18.84
N ARG A 198 14.77 10.74 -19.27
CA ARG A 198 14.22 11.01 -20.61
C ARG A 198 13.41 12.31 -20.69
N GLY A 199 13.32 13.06 -19.57
CA GLY A 199 12.49 14.28 -19.51
C GLY A 199 10.99 14.00 -19.41
N ILE A 200 10.60 12.78 -19.07
CA ILE A 200 9.20 12.34 -18.94
C ILE A 200 8.78 12.43 -17.46
N ALA A 201 7.75 13.20 -17.16
CA ALA A 201 7.13 13.24 -15.85
C ALA A 201 6.30 11.97 -15.58
N VAL A 202 6.22 11.54 -14.33
CA VAL A 202 5.31 10.47 -13.90
C VAL A 202 4.20 11.07 -13.06
N ILE A 203 2.96 10.81 -13.46
CA ILE A 203 1.74 11.19 -12.77
C ILE A 203 1.14 9.91 -12.18
N LEU A 204 0.76 9.96 -10.91
CA LEU A 204 0.07 8.85 -10.26
C LEU A 204 -1.42 9.19 -10.17
N ASP A 205 -2.26 8.38 -10.81
CA ASP A 205 -3.70 8.43 -10.57
C ASP A 205 -3.99 7.89 -9.16
N ILE A 206 -4.81 8.61 -8.41
CA ILE A 206 -5.12 8.28 -7.02
C ILE A 206 -6.61 8.33 -6.73
N VAL A 207 -7.14 7.28 -6.14
CA VAL A 207 -8.55 7.12 -5.76
C VAL A 207 -8.73 7.60 -4.32
N LEU A 208 -9.28 8.79 -4.13
CA LEU A 208 -9.51 9.37 -2.79
C LEU A 208 -11.00 9.46 -2.39
N ASN A 209 -11.91 9.13 -3.29
CA ASN A 209 -13.34 9.27 -3.07
C ASN A 209 -14.00 8.04 -2.43
N HIS A 210 -13.36 6.88 -2.49
CA HIS A 210 -13.81 5.64 -1.85
C HIS A 210 -12.65 4.73 -1.49
N SER A 211 -12.93 3.66 -0.75
CA SER A 211 -11.98 2.60 -0.41
C SER A 211 -12.71 1.27 -0.31
N PHE A 212 -11.99 0.19 -0.52
CA PHE A 212 -12.54 -1.17 -0.41
C PHE A 212 -12.59 -1.66 1.04
N GLY A 213 -13.41 -2.69 1.30
CA GLY A 213 -13.65 -3.21 2.65
C GLY A 213 -12.43 -3.80 3.34
N GLN A 214 -11.39 -4.16 2.59
CA GLN A 214 -10.11 -4.64 3.14
C GLN A 214 -9.27 -3.50 3.75
N SER A 215 -9.58 -2.24 3.42
CA SER A 215 -8.83 -1.09 3.94
C SER A 215 -8.97 -0.97 5.46
N PRO A 216 -7.86 -0.86 6.21
CA PRO A 216 -7.91 -0.62 7.65
C PRO A 216 -8.60 0.68 8.04
N PHE A 217 -8.60 1.69 7.16
CA PHE A 217 -9.36 2.93 7.38
C PHE A 217 -10.88 2.70 7.41
N VAL A 218 -11.37 1.74 6.61
CA VAL A 218 -12.76 1.30 6.64
C VAL A 218 -13.00 0.44 7.88
N GLN A 219 -12.20 -0.61 8.08
CA GLN A 219 -12.39 -1.63 9.11
C GLN A 219 -12.37 -1.07 10.54
N MET A 220 -11.58 -0.02 10.79
CA MET A 220 -11.39 0.54 12.14
C MET A 220 -12.68 1.10 12.74
N TYR A 221 -13.58 1.61 11.91
CA TYR A 221 -14.85 2.21 12.32
C TYR A 221 -15.96 1.80 11.34
N PHE A 222 -16.36 0.54 11.41
CA PHE A 222 -17.30 -0.07 10.48
C PHE A 222 -18.43 -0.80 11.22
N ASP A 223 -19.65 -0.62 10.76
CA ASP A 223 -20.83 -1.38 11.20
C ASP A 223 -21.27 -2.31 10.07
N ALA A 224 -21.00 -3.60 10.24
CA ALA A 224 -21.37 -4.63 9.26
C ALA A 224 -22.89 -4.86 9.14
N ASN A 225 -23.69 -4.37 10.09
CA ASN A 225 -25.14 -4.52 10.09
C ASN A 225 -25.87 -3.31 9.50
N ALA A 226 -25.17 -2.25 9.13
CA ALA A 226 -25.75 -1.05 8.56
C ALA A 226 -25.85 -1.17 7.03
N GLY A 227 -27.07 -1.11 6.48
CA GLY A 227 -27.31 -1.29 5.04
C GLY A 227 -27.02 -2.70 4.54
N ASP A 228 -26.99 -2.87 3.21
CA ASP A 228 -26.82 -4.19 2.58
C ASP A 228 -25.37 -4.72 2.62
N TYR A 229 -24.41 -3.81 2.71
CA TYR A 229 -22.95 -4.12 2.63
C TYR A 229 -22.17 -3.63 3.84
N GLY A 230 -22.85 -3.18 4.90
CA GLY A 230 -22.24 -2.46 6.01
C GLY A 230 -21.91 -1.00 5.64
N GLN A 231 -21.63 -0.18 6.64
CA GLN A 231 -21.33 1.25 6.46
C GLN A 231 -20.27 1.71 7.46
N PRO A 232 -19.47 2.73 7.15
CA PRO A 232 -18.68 3.42 8.14
C PRO A 232 -19.56 3.96 9.27
N THR A 233 -19.08 3.87 10.51
CA THR A 233 -19.79 4.47 11.65
C THR A 233 -19.59 5.99 11.66
N ALA A 234 -20.43 6.72 12.42
CA ALA A 234 -20.27 8.18 12.64
C ALA A 234 -18.92 8.57 13.24
N ASP A 235 -18.20 7.61 13.82
CA ASP A 235 -16.89 7.79 14.42
C ASP A 235 -15.73 7.69 13.41
N ASN A 236 -16.03 7.27 12.17
CA ASN A 236 -15.02 7.17 11.13
C ASN A 236 -14.57 8.57 10.69
N PRO A 237 -13.29 8.94 10.86
CA PRO A 237 -12.81 10.27 10.51
C PRO A 237 -12.47 10.41 9.01
N TRP A 238 -12.46 9.31 8.24
CA TRP A 238 -12.04 9.30 6.84
C TRP A 238 -13.20 9.11 5.88
N PHE A 239 -14.29 8.45 6.29
CA PHE A 239 -15.43 8.14 5.43
C PHE A 239 -16.73 8.64 6.02
N ASN A 240 -17.61 9.13 5.15
CA ASN A 240 -18.98 9.50 5.52
C ASN A 240 -19.83 8.24 5.73
N GLN A 241 -20.81 8.32 6.64
CA GLN A 241 -21.78 7.23 6.86
C GLN A 241 -22.67 6.98 5.63
N THR A 242 -22.94 8.02 4.86
CA THR A 242 -23.77 7.96 3.67
C THR A 242 -23.04 8.58 2.50
N CYS A 243 -23.19 7.98 1.31
CA CYS A 243 -22.65 8.55 0.09
C CYS A 243 -23.44 9.82 -0.27
N PRO A 244 -22.81 11.00 -0.41
CA PRO A 244 -23.52 12.23 -0.77
C PRO A 244 -23.93 12.29 -2.24
N HIS A 245 -23.55 11.29 -3.05
CA HIS A 245 -23.77 11.22 -4.50
C HIS A 245 -24.82 10.16 -4.90
N GLN A 246 -25.77 9.88 -4.01
CA GLN A 246 -26.93 9.02 -4.35
C GLN A 246 -27.99 9.81 -5.05
#